data_63e32e681b50bb871cd9d425b1ae0553
#
_entry.id   63e32e681b50bb871cd9d425b1ae0553
#
_cell.length_a   1.000
_cell.length_b   1.000
_cell.length_c   1.000
_cell.angle_alpha   90.00
_cell.angle_beta   90.00
_cell.angle_gamma   90.00
#
_symmetry.space_group_name_H-M   'P 1'
#
loop_
_entity.id
_entity.type
_entity.pdbx_description
1 polymer ?
#
loop_
_entity_poly.entity_id
_entity_poly.type
_entity_poly.pdbx_seq_one_letter_code
_entity_poly.pdbx_strand_id
1 'polypeptide(L)'
;MTVDPAHLEHARKVADAVLYEGYLLYPYRRSAQKNRTRFQFGVLMPPPYRAVDEHEPSASQTECLVECPGEAEFDIGLRFLHLQRRTAQRIDPGTGAATDVATLSAGGTEYGSWDEAVERELHLRGRVAGLLGAGTELPFEIAGSQEAEELGGPEGEPAGRLLRRCEALAGAIVARAERTAGPYGALRLRVRVDNRTRPPAPLRARDDGLRYALIAAHLLVGIGGGTFLSMTDPPEWAAGEVAACVNTGTWPVQAGPAECRDLMLSSPVILYDHPEVAPESAGDLFDATEIDEILTLRTLALTEAERREARATDPRAADLLDRLDGLPPEMLERMHGAIRYLSPGPGRADTEPPTFTEPPTFTEPPTCTEPPTFTEPPTCTEPASCTGPAADRPAQSWWDPGADTSVSPETDHVLVGGIRVARGSRVLMRPGARRADAQDIFLTGREALVEAVLHDVDGQVHVAVSPAGDPLADLQRNHGRFLYFAPDEIEPVTAPGGGGNGDDGEHGKEGTR
;
A
#
# COMPACT_ATOMS: atom_id res chain seq x y z
N MET A 1 -26.77 -25.68 -10.39
CA MET A 1 -26.37 -24.71 -11.44
C MET A 1 -25.07 -24.11 -10.97
N THR A 2 -24.03 -24.19 -11.74
CA THR A 2 -22.74 -23.55 -11.45
C THR A 2 -22.86 -22.05 -11.71
N VAL A 3 -22.06 -21.25 -11.02
CA VAL A 3 -21.91 -19.80 -11.29
C VAL A 3 -21.57 -19.58 -12.76
N ASP A 4 -22.10 -18.51 -13.37
CA ASP A 4 -21.82 -18.17 -14.78
C ASP A 4 -20.31 -17.92 -14.97
N PRO A 5 -19.63 -18.62 -15.89
CA PRO A 5 -18.22 -18.42 -16.15
C PRO A 5 -17.84 -16.96 -16.50
N ALA A 6 -18.74 -16.22 -17.18
CA ALA A 6 -18.49 -14.82 -17.53
C ALA A 6 -18.49 -13.92 -16.29
N HIS A 7 -19.39 -14.16 -15.33
CA HIS A 7 -19.40 -13.45 -14.05
C HIS A 7 -18.13 -13.73 -13.25
N LEU A 8 -17.72 -14.99 -13.22
CA LEU A 8 -16.49 -15.39 -12.53
C LEU A 8 -15.25 -14.74 -13.16
N GLU A 9 -15.16 -14.69 -14.49
CA GLU A 9 -14.05 -14.03 -15.18
C GLU A 9 -13.98 -12.52 -14.87
N HIS A 10 -15.13 -11.85 -14.81
CA HIS A 10 -15.19 -10.44 -14.42
C HIS A 10 -14.69 -10.23 -12.99
N ALA A 11 -15.16 -11.03 -12.03
CA ALA A 11 -14.71 -10.96 -10.63
C ALA A 11 -13.22 -11.30 -10.49
N ARG A 12 -12.67 -12.20 -11.31
CA ARG A 12 -11.25 -12.57 -11.30
C ARG A 12 -10.33 -11.40 -11.67
N LYS A 13 -10.74 -10.52 -12.58
CA LYS A 13 -9.93 -9.33 -12.93
C LYS A 13 -9.68 -8.45 -11.71
N VAL A 14 -10.71 -8.25 -10.90
CA VAL A 14 -10.57 -7.49 -9.64
C VAL A 14 -9.76 -8.28 -8.62
N ALA A 15 -10.00 -9.59 -8.51
CA ALA A 15 -9.24 -10.47 -7.61
C ALA A 15 -7.74 -10.54 -8.01
N ASP A 16 -7.40 -10.44 -9.30
CA ASP A 16 -6.03 -10.36 -9.79
C ASP A 16 -5.36 -9.05 -9.33
N ALA A 17 -6.06 -7.92 -9.41
CA ALA A 17 -5.56 -6.64 -8.89
C ALA A 17 -5.32 -6.72 -7.38
N VAL A 18 -6.27 -7.30 -6.61
CA VAL A 18 -6.11 -7.53 -5.15
C VAL A 18 -4.93 -8.45 -4.85
N LEU A 19 -4.72 -9.49 -5.66
CA LEU A 19 -3.63 -10.47 -5.44
C LEU A 19 -2.25 -9.82 -5.49
N TYR A 20 -2.08 -8.85 -6.39
CA TYR A 20 -0.80 -8.17 -6.63
C TYR A 20 -0.71 -6.78 -5.99
N GLU A 21 -1.69 -6.40 -5.18
CA GLU A 21 -1.62 -5.14 -4.42
C GLU A 21 -0.43 -5.15 -3.46
N GLY A 22 0.46 -4.17 -3.61
CA GLY A 22 1.68 -4.09 -2.82
C GLY A 22 2.75 -5.14 -3.13
N TYR A 23 2.61 -5.88 -4.25
CA TYR A 23 3.61 -6.86 -4.68
C TYR A 23 4.91 -6.20 -5.13
N LEU A 24 4.81 -5.11 -5.86
CA LEU A 24 5.94 -4.38 -6.43
C LEU A 24 5.58 -2.89 -6.43
N LEU A 25 6.38 -2.09 -5.73
CA LEU A 25 6.09 -0.68 -5.53
C LEU A 25 6.98 0.21 -6.40
N TYR A 26 6.44 1.36 -6.84
CA TYR A 26 7.23 2.39 -7.52
C TYR A 26 8.49 2.74 -6.69
N PRO A 27 9.67 2.87 -7.29
CA PRO A 27 9.99 2.88 -8.74
C PRO A 27 10.30 1.49 -9.33
N TYR A 28 9.72 0.42 -8.84
CA TYR A 28 9.78 -0.96 -9.35
C TYR A 28 11.19 -1.58 -9.37
N ARG A 29 12.09 -1.00 -8.60
CA ARG A 29 13.50 -1.40 -8.50
C ARG A 29 13.77 -2.14 -7.19
N ARG A 30 14.63 -3.13 -7.25
CA ARG A 30 15.12 -3.88 -6.09
C ARG A 30 15.82 -2.97 -5.06
N SER A 31 16.57 -1.95 -5.54
CA SER A 31 17.30 -1.01 -4.69
C SER A 31 16.39 -0.03 -3.95
N ALA A 32 15.16 0.18 -4.39
CA ALA A 32 14.23 1.13 -3.79
C ALA A 32 13.83 0.71 -2.38
N GLN A 33 13.85 1.67 -1.45
CA GLN A 33 13.54 1.43 -0.04
C GLN A 33 12.10 0.94 0.16
N LYS A 34 11.12 1.50 -0.58
CA LYS A 34 9.71 1.05 -0.56
C LYS A 34 9.60 -0.47 -0.80
N ASN A 35 10.43 -1.02 -1.69
CA ASN A 35 10.39 -2.44 -2.02
C ASN A 35 11.01 -3.36 -0.94
N ARG A 36 11.55 -2.82 0.14
CA ARG A 36 11.96 -3.59 1.33
C ARG A 36 10.79 -3.89 2.26
N THR A 37 9.69 -3.15 2.17
CA THR A 37 8.50 -3.26 3.02
C THR A 37 7.27 -3.72 2.24
N ARG A 38 7.44 -4.56 1.23
CA ARG A 38 6.36 -5.13 0.41
C ARG A 38 5.47 -6.10 1.19
N PHE A 39 4.40 -6.56 0.56
CA PHE A 39 3.51 -7.58 1.10
C PHE A 39 2.81 -7.14 2.40
N GLN A 40 2.06 -6.04 2.30
CA GLN A 40 1.36 -5.46 3.45
C GLN A 40 -0.08 -5.97 3.61
N PHE A 41 -0.74 -6.34 2.51
CA PHE A 41 -2.16 -6.66 2.49
C PHE A 41 -2.41 -8.15 2.63
N GLY A 42 -3.40 -8.53 3.46
CA GLY A 42 -3.90 -9.89 3.56
C GLY A 42 -2.86 -10.96 3.89
N VAL A 43 -1.87 -10.61 4.70
CA VAL A 43 -0.81 -11.55 5.10
C VAL A 43 -1.28 -12.39 6.27
N LEU A 44 -1.29 -13.71 6.08
CA LEU A 44 -1.54 -14.67 7.16
C LEU A 44 -0.22 -15.33 7.51
N MET A 45 0.40 -14.88 8.59
CA MET A 45 1.69 -15.39 9.07
C MET A 45 1.57 -16.80 9.63
N PRO A 46 2.66 -17.60 9.66
CA PRO A 46 2.64 -18.87 10.35
C PRO A 46 2.44 -18.67 11.86
N PRO A 47 1.67 -19.52 12.58
CA PRO A 47 1.33 -19.32 13.98
C PRO A 47 2.51 -19.06 14.92
N PRO A 48 3.71 -19.66 14.74
CA PRO A 48 4.88 -19.35 15.58
C PRO A 48 5.40 -17.92 15.45
N TYR A 49 5.02 -17.18 14.39
CA TYR A 49 5.44 -15.79 14.22
C TYR A 49 4.84 -14.85 15.27
N ARG A 50 3.74 -15.20 15.91
CA ARG A 50 3.16 -14.43 17.03
C ARG A 50 4.12 -14.18 18.19
N ALA A 51 5.19 -14.98 18.29
CA ALA A 51 6.26 -14.73 19.28
C ALA A 51 7.17 -13.56 18.89
N VAL A 52 7.17 -13.16 17.62
CA VAL A 52 7.94 -12.02 17.08
C VAL A 52 7.05 -10.78 17.04
N ASP A 53 5.83 -10.93 16.51
CA ASP A 53 4.82 -9.88 16.46
C ASP A 53 3.42 -10.49 16.74
N GLU A 54 2.79 -10.09 17.83
CA GLU A 54 1.48 -10.59 18.26
C GLU A 54 0.33 -10.04 17.42
N HIS A 55 0.54 -8.95 16.69
CA HIS A 55 -0.48 -8.28 15.89
C HIS A 55 -0.63 -8.89 14.49
N GLU A 56 0.39 -9.59 14.00
CA GLU A 56 0.32 -10.25 12.69
C GLU A 56 -0.58 -11.51 12.76
N PRO A 57 -1.67 -11.54 11.97
CA PRO A 57 -2.64 -12.62 12.03
C PRO A 57 -2.11 -13.89 11.38
N SER A 58 -2.56 -15.06 11.90
CA SER A 58 -2.35 -16.36 11.24
C SER A 58 -3.63 -16.91 10.60
N ALA A 59 -4.72 -16.15 10.68
CA ALA A 59 -6.00 -16.55 10.11
C ALA A 59 -6.81 -15.32 9.73
N SER A 60 -7.70 -15.48 8.74
CA SER A 60 -8.75 -14.54 8.39
C SER A 60 -10.12 -15.19 8.52
N GLN A 61 -11.17 -14.39 8.69
CA GLN A 61 -12.54 -14.86 8.72
C GLN A 61 -13.45 -13.95 7.94
N THR A 62 -14.29 -14.53 7.11
CA THR A 62 -15.35 -13.89 6.35
C THR A 62 -16.68 -14.42 6.82
N GLU A 63 -17.62 -13.50 7.10
CA GLU A 63 -19.04 -13.81 7.25
C GLU A 63 -19.85 -12.95 6.30
N CYS A 64 -20.78 -13.57 5.59
CA CYS A 64 -21.73 -12.89 4.71
C CYS A 64 -23.08 -13.61 4.73
N LEU A 65 -24.12 -12.94 4.23
CA LEU A 65 -25.46 -13.48 4.16
C LEU A 65 -25.80 -13.93 2.75
N VAL A 66 -26.46 -15.07 2.64
CA VAL A 66 -26.90 -15.63 1.37
C VAL A 66 -28.27 -16.28 1.49
N GLU A 67 -29.13 -16.03 0.54
CA GLU A 67 -30.39 -16.74 0.34
C GLU A 67 -30.18 -17.85 -0.71
N CYS A 68 -30.31 -19.10 -0.32
CA CYS A 68 -30.16 -20.21 -1.25
C CYS A 68 -30.90 -21.45 -0.76
N PRO A 69 -31.33 -22.34 -1.69
CA PRO A 69 -31.83 -23.65 -1.32
C PRO A 69 -30.68 -24.52 -0.77
N GLY A 70 -31.01 -25.45 0.12
CA GLY A 70 -30.02 -26.37 0.70
C GLY A 70 -29.29 -27.26 -0.33
N GLU A 71 -29.91 -27.48 -1.48
CA GLU A 71 -29.33 -28.25 -2.60
C GLU A 71 -28.37 -27.41 -3.47
N ALA A 72 -28.27 -26.09 -3.21
CA ALA A 72 -27.35 -25.20 -3.93
C ALA A 72 -25.90 -25.71 -3.79
N GLU A 73 -25.16 -25.59 -4.87
CA GLU A 73 -23.73 -25.89 -4.91
C GLU A 73 -22.92 -24.64 -4.58
N PHE A 74 -21.85 -24.81 -3.83
CA PHE A 74 -20.90 -23.73 -3.54
C PHE A 74 -19.52 -24.04 -4.08
N ASP A 75 -18.78 -23.00 -4.42
CA ASP A 75 -17.36 -23.02 -4.74
C ASP A 75 -16.66 -21.88 -3.97
N ILE A 76 -15.80 -22.22 -3.03
CA ILE A 76 -15.01 -21.28 -2.26
C ILE A 76 -13.57 -21.39 -2.75
N GLY A 77 -13.13 -20.41 -3.54
CA GLY A 77 -11.78 -20.29 -4.06
C GLY A 77 -10.92 -19.43 -3.13
N LEU A 78 -9.90 -20.03 -2.51
CA LEU A 78 -8.85 -19.28 -1.80
C LEU A 78 -7.73 -18.99 -2.77
N ARG A 79 -7.35 -17.72 -2.91
CA ARG A 79 -6.21 -17.26 -3.69
C ARG A 79 -5.22 -16.53 -2.80
N PHE A 80 -3.93 -16.75 -3.05
CA PHE A 80 -2.85 -16.06 -2.34
C PHE A 80 -1.54 -16.16 -3.09
N LEU A 81 -0.59 -15.30 -2.74
CA LEU A 81 0.79 -15.37 -3.20
C LEU A 81 1.63 -16.20 -2.21
N HIS A 82 2.39 -17.14 -2.75
CA HIS A 82 3.40 -17.92 -2.05
C HIS A 82 4.78 -17.37 -2.39
N LEU A 83 5.50 -16.86 -1.41
CA LEU A 83 6.79 -16.24 -1.61
C LEU A 83 7.81 -17.22 -2.19
N GLN A 84 8.47 -16.82 -3.27
CA GLN A 84 9.55 -17.53 -3.93
C GLN A 84 10.82 -16.71 -3.86
N ARG A 85 11.76 -17.12 -3.01
CA ARG A 85 13.03 -16.45 -2.89
C ARG A 85 13.92 -16.78 -4.08
N ARG A 86 14.32 -15.76 -4.87
CA ARG A 86 15.37 -15.83 -5.88
C ARG A 86 16.69 -15.39 -5.27
N THR A 87 17.71 -16.24 -5.36
CA THR A 87 19.08 -15.97 -4.91
C THR A 87 20.03 -16.03 -6.11
N ALA A 88 20.79 -14.97 -6.32
CA ALA A 88 21.85 -14.97 -7.34
C ALA A 88 23.07 -15.72 -6.81
N GLN A 89 23.59 -16.68 -7.57
CA GLN A 89 24.76 -17.48 -7.20
C GLN A 89 25.79 -17.42 -8.31
N ARG A 90 27.03 -17.10 -7.94
CA ARG A 90 28.19 -17.22 -8.82
C ARG A 90 28.72 -18.66 -8.78
N ILE A 91 29.05 -19.21 -9.94
CA ILE A 91 29.68 -20.52 -10.07
C ILE A 91 31.17 -20.29 -10.24
N ASP A 92 31.98 -20.89 -9.39
CA ASP A 92 33.44 -20.92 -9.57
C ASP A 92 33.81 -21.85 -10.73
N PRO A 93 34.47 -21.36 -11.78
CA PRO A 93 34.72 -22.15 -12.98
C PRO A 93 35.72 -23.30 -12.78
N GLY A 94 36.53 -23.25 -11.71
CA GLY A 94 37.52 -24.28 -11.41
C GLY A 94 36.98 -25.42 -10.56
N THR A 95 36.09 -25.08 -9.61
CA THR A 95 35.56 -26.04 -8.61
C THR A 95 34.09 -26.40 -8.84
N GLY A 96 33.36 -25.63 -9.66
CA GLY A 96 31.90 -25.77 -9.81
C GLY A 96 31.12 -25.34 -8.58
N ALA A 97 31.77 -24.79 -7.56
CA ALA A 97 31.10 -24.36 -6.31
C ALA A 97 30.25 -23.13 -6.56
N ALA A 98 28.99 -23.16 -6.07
CA ALA A 98 28.08 -22.03 -6.13
C ALA A 98 28.17 -21.21 -4.83
N THR A 99 28.29 -19.89 -4.96
CA THR A 99 28.33 -18.95 -3.83
C THR A 99 27.30 -17.87 -4.01
N ASP A 100 26.51 -17.59 -2.98
CA ASP A 100 25.52 -16.51 -2.99
C ASP A 100 26.20 -15.16 -3.16
N VAL A 101 25.68 -14.33 -4.08
CA VAL A 101 26.17 -12.99 -4.35
C VAL A 101 25.01 -12.00 -4.33
N ALA A 102 25.30 -10.76 -3.95
CA ALA A 102 24.29 -9.71 -3.97
C ALA A 102 23.80 -9.42 -5.38
N THR A 103 24.73 -9.47 -6.36
CA THR A 103 24.47 -9.18 -7.76
C THR A 103 25.33 -10.09 -8.64
N LEU A 104 24.76 -10.57 -9.74
CA LEU A 104 25.40 -11.38 -10.76
C LEU A 104 25.18 -10.74 -12.13
N SER A 105 26.25 -10.46 -12.86
CA SER A 105 26.15 -9.95 -14.25
C SER A 105 26.28 -11.13 -15.23
N ALA A 106 25.29 -11.30 -16.09
CA ALA A 106 25.27 -12.31 -17.14
C ALA A 106 24.56 -11.78 -18.37
N GLY A 107 25.13 -11.99 -19.56
CA GLY A 107 24.55 -11.54 -20.83
C GLY A 107 24.25 -10.03 -20.91
N GLY A 108 24.98 -9.20 -20.17
CA GLY A 108 24.76 -7.74 -20.12
C GLY A 108 23.62 -7.31 -19.17
N THR A 109 22.99 -8.26 -18.50
CA THR A 109 21.95 -8.01 -17.50
C THR A 109 22.50 -8.26 -16.10
N GLU A 110 22.06 -7.42 -15.14
CA GLU A 110 22.46 -7.50 -13.75
C GLU A 110 21.35 -8.13 -12.92
N TYR A 111 21.56 -9.35 -12.45
CA TYR A 111 20.62 -10.12 -11.64
C TYR A 111 20.94 -9.99 -10.16
N GLY A 112 19.94 -9.74 -9.34
CA GLY A 112 20.10 -9.71 -7.89
C GLY A 112 19.19 -10.68 -7.18
N SER A 113 19.46 -10.90 -5.89
CA SER A 113 18.54 -11.62 -5.02
C SER A 113 17.26 -10.80 -4.85
N TRP A 114 16.10 -11.47 -4.96
CA TRP A 114 14.78 -10.84 -4.92
C TRP A 114 13.73 -11.85 -4.46
N ASP A 115 12.74 -11.38 -3.73
CA ASP A 115 11.60 -12.21 -3.36
C ASP A 115 10.51 -12.06 -4.41
N GLU A 116 10.37 -13.07 -5.25
CA GLU A 116 9.27 -13.28 -6.20
C GLU A 116 8.08 -13.95 -5.49
N ALA A 117 6.97 -14.14 -6.19
CA ALA A 117 5.86 -14.92 -5.66
C ALA A 117 5.22 -15.81 -6.72
N VAL A 118 4.68 -16.92 -6.26
CA VAL A 118 3.91 -17.88 -7.06
C VAL A 118 2.46 -17.81 -6.64
N GLU A 119 1.55 -17.65 -7.60
CA GLU A 119 0.11 -17.71 -7.35
C GLU A 119 -0.30 -19.11 -6.90
N ARG A 120 -1.17 -19.16 -5.90
CA ARG A 120 -1.81 -20.37 -5.42
C ARG A 120 -3.31 -20.18 -5.39
N GLU A 121 -4.04 -21.18 -5.88
CA GLU A 121 -5.48 -21.21 -5.86
C GLU A 121 -5.95 -22.58 -5.39
N LEU A 122 -6.86 -22.60 -4.41
CA LEU A 122 -7.42 -23.81 -3.80
C LEU A 122 -8.93 -23.68 -3.74
N HIS A 123 -9.66 -24.76 -4.01
CA HIS A 123 -11.11 -24.74 -4.04
C HIS A 123 -11.72 -25.71 -3.05
N LEU A 124 -12.59 -25.22 -2.19
CA LEU A 124 -13.50 -26.04 -1.37
C LEU A 124 -14.88 -26.02 -2.03
N ARG A 125 -15.33 -27.17 -2.54
CA ARG A 125 -16.57 -27.33 -3.27
C ARG A 125 -17.51 -28.29 -2.57
N GLY A 126 -18.81 -28.07 -2.73
CA GLY A 126 -19.82 -28.97 -2.17
C GLY A 126 -21.23 -28.43 -2.28
N ARG A 127 -22.13 -29.00 -1.49
CA ARG A 127 -23.51 -28.53 -1.35
C ARG A 127 -23.66 -27.75 -0.07
N VAL A 128 -24.47 -26.68 -0.11
CA VAL A 128 -24.75 -25.82 1.05
C VAL A 128 -25.28 -26.62 2.24
N ALA A 129 -26.06 -27.68 2.01
CA ALA A 129 -26.51 -28.57 3.07
C ALA A 129 -25.36 -29.19 3.90
N GLY A 130 -24.18 -29.41 3.30
CA GLY A 130 -22.98 -29.90 3.98
C GLY A 130 -22.30 -28.84 4.87
N LEU A 131 -22.61 -27.56 4.68
CA LEU A 131 -22.10 -26.47 5.51
C LEU A 131 -22.91 -26.29 6.80
N LEU A 132 -24.15 -26.80 6.83
CA LEU A 132 -25.01 -26.73 8.01
C LEU A 132 -24.53 -27.72 9.08
N GLY A 133 -24.57 -27.34 10.33
CA GLY A 133 -24.13 -28.17 11.46
C GLY A 133 -22.62 -28.18 11.66
N ALA A 134 -21.94 -29.30 11.40
CA ALA A 134 -20.50 -29.42 11.63
C ALA A 134 -19.64 -28.58 10.67
N GLY A 135 -20.18 -28.23 9.48
CA GLY A 135 -19.45 -27.56 8.42
C GLY A 135 -18.51 -28.49 7.65
N THR A 136 -17.70 -27.89 6.79
CA THR A 136 -16.74 -28.60 5.93
C THR A 136 -15.36 -27.98 6.07
N GLU A 137 -14.32 -28.79 6.08
CA GLU A 137 -12.93 -28.37 6.14
C GLU A 137 -12.14 -28.98 4.97
N LEU A 138 -11.32 -28.15 4.33
CA LEU A 138 -10.31 -28.55 3.36
C LEU A 138 -8.93 -28.25 3.94
N PRO A 139 -8.24 -29.20 4.57
CA PRO A 139 -6.83 -29.04 4.88
C PRO A 139 -6.01 -29.10 3.59
N PHE A 140 -4.92 -28.32 3.53
CA PHE A 140 -4.00 -28.36 2.40
C PHE A 140 -2.56 -28.34 2.85
N GLU A 141 -1.73 -28.98 2.03
CA GLU A 141 -0.27 -28.95 2.14
C GLU A 141 0.31 -28.63 0.76
N ILE A 142 1.22 -27.66 0.70
CA ILE A 142 1.96 -27.29 -0.50
C ILE A 142 3.41 -27.62 -0.24
N ALA A 143 3.97 -28.54 -1.02
CA ALA A 143 5.36 -28.93 -0.89
C ALA A 143 6.29 -27.75 -1.25
N GLY A 144 7.40 -27.64 -0.52
CA GLY A 144 8.48 -26.73 -0.91
C GLY A 144 9.08 -27.14 -2.25
N SER A 145 9.60 -26.15 -2.98
CA SER A 145 10.29 -26.39 -4.27
C SER A 145 11.60 -25.65 -4.32
N GLN A 146 12.51 -26.17 -5.14
CA GLN A 146 13.78 -25.51 -5.46
C GLN A 146 14.10 -25.74 -6.93
N GLU A 147 14.34 -24.65 -7.64
CA GLU A 147 14.68 -24.64 -9.06
C GLU A 147 15.93 -23.81 -9.29
N ALA A 148 16.78 -24.22 -10.21
CA ALA A 148 17.98 -23.50 -10.60
C ALA A 148 17.91 -23.18 -12.09
N GLU A 149 18.08 -21.90 -12.42
CA GLU A 149 18.21 -21.38 -13.78
C GLU A 149 19.67 -20.99 -14.03
N GLU A 150 20.35 -21.72 -14.93
CA GLU A 150 21.73 -21.44 -15.29
C GLU A 150 21.80 -20.21 -16.20
N LEU A 151 22.72 -19.30 -15.88
CA LEU A 151 22.96 -18.08 -16.64
C LEU A 151 24.30 -18.19 -17.38
N GLY A 152 24.27 -18.07 -18.72
CA GLY A 152 25.43 -18.10 -19.56
C GLY A 152 26.22 -16.79 -19.55
N GLY A 153 27.55 -16.89 -19.61
CA GLY A 153 28.43 -15.78 -19.88
C GLY A 153 28.48 -15.42 -21.38
N PRO A 154 29.28 -14.39 -21.77
CA PRO A 154 29.36 -13.90 -23.15
C PRO A 154 29.84 -14.95 -24.17
N GLU A 155 30.65 -15.91 -23.76
CA GLU A 155 31.20 -16.98 -24.60
C GLU A 155 30.50 -18.34 -24.41
N GLY A 156 29.35 -18.36 -23.67
CA GLY A 156 28.56 -19.56 -23.39
C GLY A 156 29.06 -20.36 -22.19
N GLU A 157 30.09 -19.90 -21.47
CA GLU A 157 30.48 -20.46 -20.19
C GLU A 157 29.43 -20.13 -19.09
N PRO A 158 29.29 -20.97 -18.05
CA PRO A 158 28.36 -20.67 -16.93
C PRO A 158 28.89 -19.47 -16.14
N ALA A 159 28.16 -18.34 -16.19
CA ALA A 159 28.46 -17.16 -15.38
C ALA A 159 27.96 -17.33 -13.94
N GLY A 160 26.89 -18.07 -13.77
CA GLY A 160 26.24 -18.31 -12.48
C GLY A 160 24.85 -18.89 -12.66
N ARG A 161 24.05 -18.82 -11.62
CA ARG A 161 22.64 -19.28 -11.64
C ARG A 161 21.74 -18.45 -10.74
N LEU A 162 20.46 -18.48 -11.04
CA LEU A 162 19.38 -18.02 -10.15
C LEU A 162 18.77 -19.23 -9.47
N LEU A 163 18.86 -19.28 -8.15
CA LEU A 163 18.24 -20.32 -7.34
C LEU A 163 16.92 -19.78 -6.79
N ARG A 164 15.80 -20.38 -7.23
CA ARG A 164 14.45 -20.07 -6.73
C ARG A 164 14.00 -21.11 -5.73
N ARG A 165 13.52 -20.67 -4.59
CA ARG A 165 13.07 -21.55 -3.51
C ARG A 165 11.75 -21.08 -2.91
N CYS A 166 10.77 -21.99 -2.85
CA CYS A 166 9.57 -21.86 -2.04
C CYS A 166 9.67 -22.78 -0.83
N GLU A 167 9.29 -22.30 0.34
CA GLU A 167 9.17 -23.13 1.53
C GLU A 167 7.86 -23.91 1.52
N ALA A 168 7.77 -25.01 2.29
CA ALA A 168 6.53 -25.76 2.39
C ALA A 168 5.47 -24.97 3.20
N LEU A 169 4.22 -25.02 2.76
CA LEU A 169 3.08 -24.40 3.45
C LEU A 169 2.05 -25.45 3.85
N ALA A 170 1.36 -25.22 4.96
CA ALA A 170 0.20 -25.99 5.40
C ALA A 170 -0.89 -25.04 5.90
N GLY A 171 -2.15 -25.39 5.65
CA GLY A 171 -3.27 -24.56 6.08
C GLY A 171 -4.60 -25.30 5.97
N ALA A 172 -5.69 -24.55 6.17
CA ALA A 172 -7.03 -25.07 5.95
C ALA A 172 -8.02 -23.96 5.56
N ILE A 173 -9.01 -24.33 4.75
CA ILE A 173 -10.24 -23.58 4.53
C ILE A 173 -11.32 -24.26 5.34
N VAL A 174 -11.98 -23.55 6.25
CA VAL A 174 -13.09 -24.05 7.07
C VAL A 174 -14.34 -23.25 6.74
N ALA A 175 -15.38 -23.93 6.24
CA ALA A 175 -16.63 -23.29 5.89
C ALA A 175 -17.80 -23.86 6.70
N ARG A 176 -18.68 -22.98 7.19
CA ARG A 176 -19.91 -23.33 7.92
C ARG A 176 -21.02 -22.39 7.51
N ALA A 177 -22.27 -22.87 7.64
CA ALA A 177 -23.45 -22.04 7.45
C ALA A 177 -24.41 -22.22 8.61
N GLU A 178 -25.05 -21.14 9.00
CA GLU A 178 -26.08 -21.09 10.04
C GLU A 178 -27.33 -20.40 9.50
N ARG A 179 -28.52 -20.88 9.89
CA ARG A 179 -29.76 -20.20 9.52
C ARG A 179 -29.93 -18.92 10.35
N THR A 180 -30.21 -17.82 9.68
CA THR A 180 -30.54 -16.57 10.36
C THR A 180 -32.00 -16.52 10.80
N ALA A 181 -32.31 -15.65 11.73
CA ALA A 181 -33.67 -15.46 12.25
C ALA A 181 -34.56 -14.59 11.34
N GLY A 182 -34.22 -14.37 10.10
CA GLY A 182 -34.95 -13.52 9.18
C GLY A 182 -36.16 -14.20 8.51
N PRO A 183 -37.07 -13.41 7.91
CA PRO A 183 -38.32 -13.91 7.30
C PRO A 183 -38.12 -14.73 6.03
N TYR A 184 -36.97 -14.62 5.38
CA TYR A 184 -36.69 -15.25 4.07
C TYR A 184 -35.75 -16.45 4.15
N GLY A 185 -35.32 -16.86 5.37
CA GLY A 185 -34.50 -18.07 5.56
C GLY A 185 -33.07 -17.93 5.05
N ALA A 186 -32.53 -16.73 5.09
CA ALA A 186 -31.14 -16.49 4.73
C ALA A 186 -30.19 -17.31 5.62
N LEU A 187 -29.04 -17.61 5.10
CA LEU A 187 -27.95 -18.28 5.78
C LEU A 187 -26.82 -17.29 6.06
N ARG A 188 -26.22 -17.35 7.24
CA ARG A 188 -24.91 -16.75 7.50
C ARG A 188 -23.85 -17.76 7.11
N LEU A 189 -23.12 -17.47 6.05
CA LEU A 189 -21.98 -18.25 5.63
C LEU A 189 -20.74 -17.70 6.35
N ARG A 190 -20.00 -18.58 7.02
CA ARG A 190 -18.71 -18.27 7.63
C ARG A 190 -17.63 -19.07 6.93
N VAL A 191 -16.60 -18.38 6.44
CA VAL A 191 -15.40 -19.00 5.87
C VAL A 191 -14.19 -18.50 6.62
N ARG A 192 -13.40 -19.42 7.14
CA ARG A 192 -12.15 -19.14 7.83
C ARG A 192 -10.98 -19.75 7.05
N VAL A 193 -9.92 -18.97 6.89
CA VAL A 193 -8.64 -19.43 6.33
C VAL A 193 -7.61 -19.44 7.44
N ASP A 194 -7.00 -20.58 7.68
CA ASP A 194 -5.94 -20.75 8.68
C ASP A 194 -4.61 -21.05 7.98
N ASN A 195 -3.58 -20.28 8.26
CA ASN A 195 -2.21 -20.72 8.05
C ASN A 195 -1.82 -21.65 9.22
N ARG A 196 -1.44 -22.86 8.92
CA ARG A 196 -1.04 -23.89 9.92
C ARG A 196 0.42 -24.31 9.74
N THR A 197 1.17 -23.56 8.96
CA THR A 197 2.58 -23.84 8.67
C THR A 197 3.40 -23.84 9.95
N ARG A 198 4.30 -24.81 10.07
CA ARG A 198 5.25 -24.92 11.16
C ARG A 198 6.66 -24.83 10.59
N PRO A 199 7.28 -23.64 10.62
CA PRO A 199 8.65 -23.45 10.16
C PRO A 199 9.63 -24.38 10.90
N PRO A 200 10.67 -24.90 10.23
CA PRO A 200 11.63 -25.82 10.84
C PRO A 200 12.57 -25.16 11.86
N ALA A 201 12.65 -23.82 11.86
CA ALA A 201 13.48 -23.04 12.77
C ALA A 201 12.69 -21.85 13.33
N PRO A 202 13.10 -21.30 14.50
CA PRO A 202 12.51 -20.10 15.06
C PRO A 202 12.63 -18.91 14.10
N LEU A 203 11.54 -18.18 13.92
CA LEU A 203 11.48 -16.96 13.14
C LEU A 203 12.01 -15.79 13.97
N ARG A 204 12.69 -14.83 13.35
CA ARG A 204 13.32 -13.69 14.03
C ARG A 204 12.92 -12.34 13.42
N ALA A 205 12.55 -12.33 12.16
CA ALA A 205 12.19 -11.13 11.42
C ALA A 205 10.95 -11.38 10.55
N ARG A 206 10.34 -10.31 10.06
CA ARG A 206 9.18 -10.37 9.17
C ARG A 206 9.49 -11.14 7.89
N ASP A 207 10.64 -10.90 7.29
CA ASP A 207 11.10 -11.60 6.08
C ASP A 207 11.23 -13.11 6.28
N ASP A 208 11.56 -13.57 7.49
CA ASP A 208 11.58 -14.99 7.79
C ASP A 208 10.15 -15.57 7.82
N GLY A 209 9.21 -14.81 8.40
CA GLY A 209 7.80 -15.19 8.48
C GLY A 209 7.11 -15.22 7.12
N LEU A 210 7.38 -14.25 6.26
CA LEU A 210 6.79 -14.12 4.93
C LEU A 210 7.03 -15.36 4.05
N ARG A 211 8.15 -16.06 4.22
CA ARG A 211 8.44 -17.31 3.48
C ARG A 211 7.43 -18.43 3.76
N TYR A 212 6.75 -18.36 4.89
CA TYR A 212 5.79 -19.32 5.38
C TYR A 212 4.37 -18.74 5.49
N ALA A 213 4.14 -17.58 4.89
CA ALA A 213 2.89 -16.84 4.93
C ALA A 213 2.02 -17.11 3.68
N LEU A 214 0.71 -16.93 3.85
CA LEU A 214 -0.22 -16.75 2.73
C LEU A 214 -0.34 -15.24 2.53
N ILE A 215 0.13 -14.72 1.39
CA ILE A 215 0.22 -13.28 1.13
C ILE A 215 -0.93 -12.87 0.22
N ALA A 216 -1.53 -11.70 0.46
CA ALA A 216 -2.71 -11.20 -0.25
C ALA A 216 -3.86 -12.23 -0.28
N ALA A 217 -4.02 -12.98 0.82
CA ALA A 217 -5.02 -14.04 0.93
C ALA A 217 -6.44 -13.45 0.84
N HIS A 218 -7.20 -13.88 -0.17
CA HIS A 218 -8.56 -13.46 -0.41
C HIS A 218 -9.42 -14.61 -0.92
N LEU A 219 -10.74 -14.45 -0.87
CA LEU A 219 -11.69 -15.48 -1.25
C LEU A 219 -12.60 -15.00 -2.38
N LEU A 220 -12.81 -15.86 -3.36
CA LEU A 220 -13.95 -15.80 -4.28
C LEU A 220 -14.94 -16.89 -3.89
N VAL A 221 -16.15 -16.49 -3.54
CA VAL A 221 -17.21 -17.40 -3.08
C VAL A 221 -18.38 -17.36 -4.05
N GLY A 222 -18.66 -18.48 -4.69
CA GLY A 222 -19.79 -18.63 -5.60
C GLY A 222 -20.82 -19.61 -5.04
N ILE A 223 -22.12 -19.29 -5.22
CA ILE A 223 -23.23 -20.18 -4.86
C ILE A 223 -24.21 -20.29 -6.01
N GLY A 224 -24.20 -21.42 -6.70
CA GLY A 224 -25.07 -21.68 -7.84
C GLY A 224 -26.54 -21.72 -7.45
N GLY A 225 -27.33 -20.76 -7.95
CA GLY A 225 -28.75 -20.59 -7.60
C GLY A 225 -28.97 -19.98 -6.23
N GLY A 226 -27.96 -19.35 -5.64
CA GLY A 226 -28.04 -18.52 -4.45
C GLY A 226 -28.00 -17.03 -4.79
N THR A 227 -28.34 -16.20 -3.80
CA THR A 227 -28.31 -14.75 -3.88
C THR A 227 -27.63 -14.21 -2.64
N PHE A 228 -26.42 -13.67 -2.77
CA PHE A 228 -25.76 -12.96 -1.68
C PHE A 228 -26.45 -11.62 -1.42
N LEU A 229 -26.58 -11.27 -0.16
CA LEU A 229 -27.02 -9.94 0.24
C LEU A 229 -25.80 -8.99 0.26
N SER A 230 -26.05 -7.74 -0.11
CA SER A 230 -25.03 -6.70 0.06
C SER A 230 -24.62 -6.60 1.53
N MET A 231 -23.32 -6.53 1.79
CA MET A 231 -22.78 -6.30 3.12
C MET A 231 -22.56 -4.81 3.39
N THR A 232 -22.58 -3.98 2.35
CA THR A 232 -22.39 -2.52 2.41
C THR A 232 -23.71 -1.76 2.42
N ASP A 233 -24.72 -2.23 1.66
CA ASP A 233 -26.06 -1.67 1.58
C ASP A 233 -27.12 -2.78 1.67
N PRO A 234 -27.28 -3.42 2.84
CA PRO A 234 -28.23 -4.52 3.02
C PRO A 234 -29.67 -4.04 3.04
N PRO A 235 -30.64 -4.89 2.59
CA PRO A 235 -32.04 -4.60 2.79
C PRO A 235 -32.38 -4.47 4.28
N GLU A 236 -33.32 -3.60 4.63
CA GLU A 236 -33.66 -3.22 6.01
C GLU A 236 -33.89 -4.44 6.93
N TRP A 237 -34.56 -5.49 6.42
CA TRP A 237 -34.81 -6.70 7.21
C TRP A 237 -33.55 -7.51 7.54
N ALA A 238 -32.47 -7.37 6.75
CA ALA A 238 -31.20 -8.08 6.94
C ALA A 238 -30.15 -7.23 7.66
N ALA A 239 -30.35 -5.93 7.84
CA ALA A 239 -29.35 -5.02 8.40
C ALA A 239 -28.83 -5.47 9.78
N GLY A 240 -29.72 -5.98 10.65
CA GLY A 240 -29.32 -6.51 11.95
C GLY A 240 -28.43 -7.76 11.86
N GLU A 241 -28.73 -8.66 10.93
CA GLU A 241 -27.93 -9.88 10.71
C GLU A 241 -26.60 -9.58 10.03
N VAL A 242 -26.56 -8.60 9.11
CA VAL A 242 -25.30 -8.10 8.50
C VAL A 242 -24.41 -7.45 9.57
N ALA A 243 -24.98 -6.60 10.43
CA ALA A 243 -24.23 -5.98 11.53
C ALA A 243 -23.70 -6.99 12.55
N ALA A 244 -24.31 -8.18 12.65
CA ALA A 244 -23.84 -9.27 13.50
C ALA A 244 -22.78 -10.16 12.83
N CYS A 245 -22.46 -9.96 11.56
CA CYS A 245 -21.38 -10.66 10.87
C CYS A 245 -20.01 -10.22 11.39
N VAL A 246 -19.12 -11.18 11.64
CA VAL A 246 -17.76 -10.93 12.13
C VAL A 246 -16.76 -11.20 11.03
N ASN A 247 -16.19 -10.15 10.48
CA ASN A 247 -15.14 -10.19 9.48
C ASN A 247 -13.80 -9.80 10.12
N THR A 248 -12.74 -10.59 9.87
CA THR A 248 -11.41 -10.36 10.44
C THR A 248 -10.35 -10.43 9.35
N GLY A 249 -9.68 -9.29 9.11
CA GLY A 249 -8.62 -9.16 8.10
C GLY A 249 -9.12 -9.27 6.66
N THR A 250 -10.42 -9.17 6.43
CA THR A 250 -11.04 -9.26 5.11
C THR A 250 -12.45 -8.66 5.10
N TRP A 251 -12.89 -8.15 3.96
CA TRP A 251 -14.19 -7.47 3.78
C TRP A 251 -14.92 -8.05 2.57
N PRO A 252 -16.04 -8.74 2.76
CA PRO A 252 -16.82 -9.31 1.68
C PRO A 252 -17.69 -8.26 0.98
N VAL A 253 -17.66 -8.27 -0.35
CA VAL A 253 -18.50 -7.44 -1.24
C VAL A 253 -19.06 -8.31 -2.36
N GLN A 254 -20.21 -7.96 -2.91
CA GLN A 254 -20.74 -8.60 -4.12
C GLN A 254 -19.77 -8.38 -5.28
N ALA A 255 -19.57 -9.40 -6.12
CA ALA A 255 -18.58 -9.36 -7.21
C ALA A 255 -19.22 -9.75 -8.54
N GLY A 256 -18.55 -9.42 -9.64
CA GLY A 256 -19.11 -9.58 -10.99
C GLY A 256 -19.92 -8.37 -11.45
N PRO A 257 -20.56 -8.44 -12.62
CA PRO A 257 -21.41 -7.36 -13.13
C PRO A 257 -22.52 -6.97 -12.14
N ALA A 258 -23.07 -5.76 -12.25
CA ALA A 258 -24.02 -5.20 -11.29
C ALA A 258 -25.30 -6.07 -11.06
N GLU A 259 -25.69 -6.88 -12.03
CA GLU A 259 -26.80 -7.84 -11.92
C GLU A 259 -26.42 -9.16 -11.24
N CYS A 260 -25.12 -9.46 -11.10
CA CYS A 260 -24.62 -10.68 -10.49
C CYS A 260 -24.80 -10.64 -8.98
N ARG A 261 -25.45 -11.66 -8.41
CA ARG A 261 -25.64 -11.79 -6.96
C ARG A 261 -25.26 -13.16 -6.43
N ASP A 262 -24.67 -14.01 -7.25
CA ASP A 262 -24.25 -15.36 -6.89
C ASP A 262 -22.73 -15.46 -6.61
N LEU A 263 -22.03 -14.31 -6.63
CA LEU A 263 -20.61 -14.18 -6.33
C LEU A 263 -20.32 -13.17 -5.24
N MET A 264 -19.38 -13.50 -4.36
CA MET A 264 -18.82 -12.64 -3.31
C MET A 264 -17.29 -12.65 -3.40
N LEU A 265 -16.67 -11.47 -3.38
CA LEU A 265 -15.23 -11.30 -3.20
C LEU A 265 -14.97 -10.85 -1.76
N SER A 266 -14.22 -11.64 -1.01
CA SER A 266 -13.77 -11.24 0.32
C SER A 266 -12.30 -10.86 0.24
N SER A 267 -12.03 -9.57 0.27
CA SER A 267 -10.76 -8.94 -0.01
C SER A 267 -10.10 -8.38 1.26
N PRO A 268 -8.78 -8.42 1.41
CA PRO A 268 -8.06 -7.71 2.48
C PRO A 268 -8.00 -6.19 2.25
N VAL A 269 -8.47 -5.73 1.10
CA VAL A 269 -8.63 -4.31 0.76
C VAL A 269 -10.12 -3.99 0.77
N ILE A 270 -10.50 -2.85 1.34
CA ILE A 270 -11.90 -2.41 1.38
C ILE A 270 -12.35 -1.99 -0.02
N LEU A 271 -13.38 -2.64 -0.51
CA LEU A 271 -13.99 -2.39 -1.81
C LEU A 271 -15.47 -2.05 -1.63
N TYR A 272 -16.11 -1.55 -2.68
CA TYR A 272 -17.56 -1.42 -2.79
C TYR A 272 -18.15 -2.64 -3.49
N ASP A 273 -19.47 -2.81 -3.44
CA ASP A 273 -20.15 -3.88 -4.20
C ASP A 273 -19.94 -3.71 -5.71
N HIS A 274 -19.78 -4.82 -6.41
CA HIS A 274 -19.49 -4.88 -7.84
C HIS A 274 -18.28 -4.02 -8.26
N PRO A 275 -17.11 -4.26 -7.63
CA PRO A 275 -15.92 -3.49 -7.95
C PRO A 275 -15.45 -3.80 -9.38
N GLU A 276 -14.99 -2.78 -10.07
CA GLU A 276 -14.48 -2.86 -11.42
C GLU A 276 -13.08 -2.25 -11.51
N VAL A 277 -12.24 -2.86 -12.34
CA VAL A 277 -10.97 -2.22 -12.74
C VAL A 277 -11.33 -1.10 -13.72
N ALA A 278 -10.77 0.09 -13.45
CA ALA A 278 -11.03 1.25 -14.29
C ALA A 278 -10.64 1.00 -15.74
N PRO A 279 -11.53 1.26 -16.72
CA PRO A 279 -11.21 1.08 -18.14
C PRO A 279 -10.09 2.02 -18.62
N GLU A 280 -9.84 3.11 -17.89
CA GLU A 280 -8.75 4.05 -18.12
C GLU A 280 -7.41 3.61 -17.50
N SER A 281 -7.43 2.60 -16.61
CA SER A 281 -6.19 2.10 -16.00
C SER A 281 -5.27 1.51 -17.07
N ALA A 282 -3.99 1.86 -17.00
CA ALA A 282 -2.95 1.30 -17.88
C ALA A 282 -2.66 -0.18 -17.59
N GLY A 283 -3.42 -0.81 -16.69
CA GLY A 283 -3.23 -2.15 -16.15
C GLY A 283 -2.60 -2.11 -14.76
N ASP A 284 -2.21 -3.27 -14.24
CA ASP A 284 -1.70 -3.38 -12.88
C ASP A 284 -0.45 -2.52 -12.67
N LEU A 285 -0.57 -1.52 -11.79
CA LEU A 285 0.52 -0.68 -11.31
C LEU A 285 0.98 -1.11 -9.89
N PHE A 286 0.30 -2.12 -9.32
CA PHE A 286 0.61 -2.78 -8.04
C PHE A 286 0.51 -1.91 -6.79
N ASP A 287 -0.02 -0.71 -6.89
CA ASP A 287 -0.17 0.26 -5.80
C ASP A 287 -1.45 1.07 -5.98
N ALA A 288 -2.58 0.51 -5.52
CA ALA A 288 -3.89 1.17 -5.57
C ALA A 288 -4.03 2.33 -4.55
N THR A 289 -3.01 2.56 -3.72
CA THR A 289 -2.97 3.70 -2.78
C THR A 289 -2.47 4.98 -3.45
N GLU A 290 -1.83 4.87 -4.61
CA GLU A 290 -1.37 5.99 -5.43
C GLU A 290 -2.32 6.21 -6.62
N ILE A 291 -2.26 7.39 -7.23
CA ILE A 291 -3.07 7.71 -8.42
C ILE A 291 -2.38 7.14 -9.65
N ASP A 292 -3.08 6.30 -10.44
CA ASP A 292 -2.57 5.62 -11.64
C ASP A 292 -1.88 6.58 -12.62
N GLU A 293 -2.44 7.77 -12.82
CA GLU A 293 -1.85 8.79 -13.68
C GLU A 293 -0.48 9.23 -13.17
N ILE A 294 -0.36 9.50 -11.87
CA ILE A 294 0.90 9.94 -11.26
C ILE A 294 1.95 8.84 -11.34
N LEU A 295 1.57 7.59 -11.04
CA LEU A 295 2.46 6.44 -11.17
C LEU A 295 2.92 6.24 -12.61
N THR A 296 2.00 6.36 -13.57
CA THR A 296 2.31 6.25 -15.01
C THR A 296 3.31 7.32 -15.44
N LEU A 297 3.05 8.59 -15.13
CA LEU A 297 3.93 9.71 -15.50
C LEU A 297 5.31 9.58 -14.85
N ARG A 298 5.36 9.23 -13.58
CA ARG A 298 6.62 8.98 -12.85
C ARG A 298 7.40 7.81 -13.46
N THR A 299 6.72 6.74 -13.86
CA THR A 299 7.35 5.57 -14.47
C THR A 299 7.91 5.89 -15.86
N LEU A 300 7.20 6.68 -16.65
CA LEU A 300 7.69 7.17 -17.94
C LEU A 300 8.91 8.09 -17.80
N ALA A 301 9.05 8.78 -16.65
CA ALA A 301 10.20 9.66 -16.36
C ALA A 301 11.43 8.93 -15.78
N LEU A 302 11.37 7.61 -15.57
CA LEU A 302 12.53 6.83 -15.10
C LEU A 302 13.70 6.93 -16.08
N THR A 303 14.93 7.05 -15.56
CA THR A 303 16.14 7.02 -16.35
C THR A 303 16.39 5.64 -16.96
N GLU A 304 17.19 5.57 -18.02
CA GLU A 304 17.56 4.30 -18.65
C GLU A 304 18.25 3.30 -17.70
N ALA A 305 18.99 3.81 -16.71
CA ALA A 305 19.62 2.97 -15.69
C ALA A 305 18.58 2.37 -14.75
N GLU A 306 17.61 3.17 -14.33
CA GLU A 306 16.50 2.76 -13.47
C GLU A 306 15.58 1.78 -14.17
N ARG A 307 15.26 2.03 -15.44
CA ARG A 307 14.44 1.11 -16.28
C ARG A 307 15.13 -0.24 -16.45
N ARG A 308 16.46 -0.27 -16.66
CA ARG A 308 17.22 -1.53 -16.74
C ARG A 308 17.19 -2.30 -15.42
N GLU A 309 17.35 -1.60 -14.28
CA GLU A 309 17.26 -2.25 -12.97
C GLU A 309 15.86 -2.78 -12.71
N ALA A 310 14.80 -2.01 -13.00
CA ALA A 310 13.41 -2.43 -12.84
C ALA A 310 13.12 -3.69 -13.66
N ARG A 311 13.52 -3.73 -14.95
CA ARG A 311 13.37 -4.91 -15.82
C ARG A 311 14.12 -6.14 -15.30
N ALA A 312 15.28 -5.95 -14.68
CA ALA A 312 16.05 -7.02 -14.07
C ALA A 312 15.55 -7.46 -12.68
N THR A 313 14.72 -6.62 -12.05
CA THR A 313 14.16 -6.90 -10.73
C THR A 313 13.10 -7.98 -10.81
N ASP A 314 12.08 -7.79 -11.66
CA ASP A 314 10.95 -8.71 -11.75
C ASP A 314 10.39 -8.70 -13.19
N PRO A 315 9.98 -9.86 -13.75
CA PRO A 315 9.34 -9.91 -15.07
C PRO A 315 8.08 -9.02 -15.16
N ARG A 316 7.32 -8.90 -14.08
CA ARG A 316 6.14 -8.03 -14.04
C ARG A 316 6.48 -6.54 -14.14
N ALA A 317 7.64 -6.14 -13.60
CA ALA A 317 8.16 -4.79 -13.83
C ALA A 317 8.55 -4.56 -15.30
N ALA A 318 9.14 -5.57 -15.94
CA ALA A 318 9.45 -5.49 -17.36
C ALA A 318 8.18 -5.35 -18.20
N ASP A 319 7.16 -6.19 -17.94
CA ASP A 319 5.86 -6.16 -18.64
C ASP A 319 5.13 -4.83 -18.42
N LEU A 320 5.22 -4.27 -17.20
CA LEU A 320 4.65 -2.95 -16.87
C LEU A 320 5.34 -1.85 -17.68
N LEU A 321 6.67 -1.83 -17.71
CA LEU A 321 7.43 -0.84 -18.47
C LEU A 321 7.14 -0.94 -19.98
N ASP A 322 7.04 -2.15 -20.54
CA ASP A 322 6.72 -2.38 -21.95
C ASP A 322 5.31 -1.89 -22.28
N ARG A 323 4.36 -2.12 -21.39
CA ARG A 323 2.98 -1.64 -21.51
C ARG A 323 2.91 -0.12 -21.53
N LEU A 324 3.61 0.55 -20.58
CA LEU A 324 3.62 2.01 -20.49
C LEU A 324 4.33 2.66 -21.67
N ASP A 325 5.40 2.04 -22.18
CA ASP A 325 6.09 2.52 -23.40
C ASP A 325 5.20 2.44 -24.65
N GLY A 326 4.27 1.50 -24.67
CA GLY A 326 3.29 1.32 -25.74
C GLY A 326 1.99 2.10 -25.60
N LEU A 327 1.83 2.92 -24.55
CA LEU A 327 0.56 3.66 -24.32
C LEU A 327 0.31 4.69 -25.42
N PRO A 328 -0.88 4.66 -26.05
CA PRO A 328 -1.28 5.71 -27.00
C PRO A 328 -1.42 7.06 -26.29
N PRO A 329 -1.06 8.20 -26.93
CA PRO A 329 -1.22 9.53 -26.36
C PRO A 329 -2.65 9.83 -25.90
N GLU A 330 -3.66 9.30 -26.61
CA GLU A 330 -5.06 9.49 -26.28
C GLU A 330 -5.46 8.82 -24.94
N MET A 331 -4.70 7.81 -24.51
CA MET A 331 -4.96 7.15 -23.22
C MET A 331 -4.42 7.99 -22.07
N LEU A 332 -3.26 8.63 -22.26
CA LEU A 332 -2.73 9.60 -21.30
C LEU A 332 -3.68 10.80 -21.13
N GLU A 333 -4.27 11.30 -22.23
CA GLU A 333 -5.28 12.37 -22.17
C GLU A 333 -6.56 11.94 -21.43
N ARG A 334 -6.99 10.69 -21.53
CA ARG A 334 -8.16 10.16 -20.79
C ARG A 334 -7.93 9.99 -19.31
N MET A 335 -6.71 9.71 -18.87
CA MET A 335 -6.38 9.66 -17.46
C MET A 335 -6.46 11.04 -16.80
N HIS A 336 -6.23 12.11 -17.57
CA HIS A 336 -6.38 13.50 -17.17
C HIS A 336 -7.87 13.86 -17.04
N GLY A 337 -8.43 13.73 -15.83
CA GLY A 337 -9.70 14.32 -15.47
C GLY A 337 -10.96 13.61 -15.95
N ALA A 338 -10.97 12.27 -16.03
CA ALA A 338 -12.19 11.50 -16.22
C ALA A 338 -13.14 11.64 -15.02
N ILE A 339 -14.04 12.63 -15.06
CA ILE A 339 -15.09 12.80 -14.05
C ILE A 339 -16.21 11.77 -14.35
N ARG A 340 -16.17 10.61 -13.68
CA ARG A 340 -17.09 9.48 -13.90
C ARG A 340 -18.56 9.76 -13.54
N TYR A 341 -18.85 10.80 -12.79
CA TYR A 341 -20.19 11.12 -12.28
C TYR A 341 -21.06 11.96 -13.23
N LEU A 342 -20.59 12.22 -14.45
CA LEU A 342 -21.35 12.98 -15.46
C LEU A 342 -21.85 12.11 -16.62
N SER A 343 -21.90 10.79 -16.50
CA SER A 343 -22.63 9.97 -17.47
C SER A 343 -24.12 10.26 -17.32
N PRO A 344 -24.80 10.77 -18.37
CA PRO A 344 -26.25 10.93 -18.34
C PRO A 344 -26.85 9.53 -18.22
N GLY A 345 -27.66 9.30 -17.18
CA GLY A 345 -28.44 8.08 -17.07
C GLY A 345 -29.24 7.83 -18.37
N PRO A 346 -29.56 6.56 -18.70
CA PRO A 346 -30.28 6.23 -19.94
C PRO A 346 -31.65 6.92 -19.98
N GLY A 347 -31.78 7.98 -20.76
CA GLY A 347 -33.04 8.62 -21.02
C GLY A 347 -33.10 10.13 -20.88
N ARG A 348 -32.26 10.87 -21.61
CA ARG A 348 -32.63 12.22 -22.06
C ARG A 348 -31.89 12.53 -23.37
N ALA A 349 -32.58 12.29 -24.48
CA ALA A 349 -32.21 12.87 -25.75
C ALA A 349 -32.55 14.37 -25.72
N ASP A 350 -31.65 15.16 -26.27
CA ASP A 350 -31.84 16.53 -26.77
C ASP A 350 -32.36 17.57 -25.73
N THR A 351 -31.45 18.14 -24.96
CA THR A 351 -31.60 19.51 -24.48
C THR A 351 -30.27 20.26 -24.65
N GLU A 352 -30.32 21.39 -25.35
CA GLU A 352 -29.20 22.31 -25.55
C GLU A 352 -28.46 22.61 -24.26
N PRO A 353 -27.13 22.86 -24.30
CA PRO A 353 -26.36 23.18 -23.10
C PRO A 353 -26.88 24.47 -22.45
N PRO A 354 -27.03 24.48 -21.11
CA PRO A 354 -27.48 25.69 -20.42
C PRO A 354 -26.48 26.83 -20.62
N THR A 355 -26.94 27.95 -21.12
CA THR A 355 -26.23 29.22 -21.14
C THR A 355 -25.94 29.61 -19.68
N PHE A 356 -24.67 29.75 -19.32
CA PHE A 356 -24.26 30.25 -18.01
C PHE A 356 -24.72 31.71 -17.87
N THR A 357 -25.75 31.93 -17.10
CA THR A 357 -26.07 33.22 -16.49
C THR A 357 -25.23 33.38 -15.23
N GLU A 358 -24.76 34.59 -14.97
CA GLU A 358 -23.89 35.00 -13.86
C GLU A 358 -24.34 34.38 -12.51
N PRO A 359 -23.37 34.04 -11.61
CA PRO A 359 -23.70 33.45 -10.32
C PRO A 359 -24.51 34.44 -9.45
N PRO A 360 -25.48 33.96 -8.68
CA PRO A 360 -26.23 34.82 -7.77
C PRO A 360 -25.30 35.40 -6.69
N THR A 361 -25.42 36.69 -6.45
CA THR A 361 -24.78 37.42 -5.37
C THR A 361 -25.16 36.80 -4.03
N PHE A 362 -24.17 36.28 -3.29
CA PHE A 362 -24.37 35.76 -1.95
C PHE A 362 -24.78 36.92 -1.02
N THR A 363 -25.97 36.84 -0.50
CA THR A 363 -26.39 37.60 0.71
C THR A 363 -25.78 36.91 1.93
N GLU A 364 -25.23 37.71 2.85
CA GLU A 364 -24.57 37.26 4.08
C GLU A 364 -25.43 36.26 4.87
N PRO A 365 -24.81 35.22 5.47
CA PRO A 365 -25.52 34.28 6.33
C PRO A 365 -25.86 34.94 7.67
N PRO A 366 -26.98 34.54 8.31
CA PRO A 366 -27.35 35.06 9.61
C PRO A 366 -26.34 34.67 10.68
N THR A 367 -26.00 35.64 11.52
CA THR A 367 -25.13 35.54 12.70
C THR A 367 -25.49 34.33 13.57
N CYS A 368 -24.59 33.36 13.67
CA CYS A 368 -24.76 32.26 14.62
C CYS A 368 -24.54 32.75 16.05
N THR A 369 -25.56 32.59 16.88
CA THR A 369 -25.50 32.64 18.33
C THR A 369 -24.58 31.55 18.89
N GLU A 370 -23.87 31.89 19.95
CA GLU A 370 -22.83 31.18 20.70
C GLU A 370 -22.84 29.64 20.67
N PRO A 371 -21.62 29.00 20.58
CA PRO A 371 -21.50 27.54 20.64
C PRO A 371 -21.73 27.03 22.09
N PRO A 372 -22.25 25.81 22.24
CA PRO A 372 -22.46 25.22 23.56
C PRO A 372 -21.11 24.94 24.24
N THR A 373 -21.01 25.35 25.50
CA THR A 373 -19.88 25.08 26.41
C THR A 373 -19.68 23.59 26.58
N PHE A 374 -18.55 23.06 26.12
CA PHE A 374 -18.11 21.71 26.46
C PHE A 374 -17.60 21.70 27.92
N THR A 375 -18.24 20.89 28.75
CA THR A 375 -17.74 20.51 30.09
C THR A 375 -16.50 19.61 29.91
N GLU A 376 -15.41 19.97 30.59
CA GLU A 376 -14.19 19.19 30.63
C GLU A 376 -14.40 17.76 31.16
N PRO A 377 -13.70 16.74 30.60
CA PRO A 377 -13.70 15.41 31.16
C PRO A 377 -12.93 15.37 32.49
N PRO A 378 -13.26 14.45 33.40
CA PRO A 378 -12.63 14.40 34.73
C PRO A 378 -11.15 14.03 34.63
N THR A 379 -10.32 14.78 35.33
CA THR A 379 -8.89 14.58 35.55
C THR A 379 -8.62 13.20 36.13
N CYS A 380 -7.91 12.34 35.38
CA CYS A 380 -7.35 11.10 35.92
C CYS A 380 -6.16 11.43 36.83
N THR A 381 -6.28 11.07 38.12
CA THR A 381 -5.24 11.11 39.13
C THR A 381 -4.10 10.17 38.75
N GLU A 382 -2.86 10.67 38.75
CA GLU A 382 -1.64 9.90 38.54
C GLU A 382 -1.51 8.76 39.57
N PRO A 383 -1.12 7.53 39.17
CA PRO A 383 -0.62 6.53 40.10
C PRO A 383 0.89 6.70 40.32
N ALA A 384 1.24 6.54 41.59
CA ALA A 384 2.60 6.68 42.15
C ALA A 384 3.66 5.85 41.44
N SER A 385 4.86 6.44 41.36
CA SER A 385 6.11 5.87 40.90
C SER A 385 6.46 4.52 41.55
N CYS A 386 6.59 3.47 40.68
CA CYS A 386 7.29 2.25 41.05
C CYS A 386 8.60 2.20 40.26
N THR A 387 9.71 2.38 40.96
CA THR A 387 11.04 2.06 40.47
C THR A 387 11.23 0.54 40.45
N GLY A 388 11.25 -0.06 39.26
CA GLY A 388 11.67 -1.44 39.01
C GLY A 388 12.67 -1.47 37.85
N PRO A 389 13.57 -2.48 37.76
CA PRO A 389 14.69 -2.46 36.81
C PRO A 389 14.21 -2.57 35.35
N ALA A 390 14.99 -1.97 34.46
CA ALA A 390 14.75 -1.89 33.02
C ALA A 390 14.44 -3.28 32.42
N ALA A 391 13.17 -3.48 32.08
CA ALA A 391 12.71 -4.54 31.23
C ALA A 391 11.90 -3.92 30.09
N ASP A 392 12.33 -4.26 28.89
CA ASP A 392 11.64 -4.19 27.61
C ASP A 392 10.88 -2.90 27.26
N ARG A 393 11.53 -2.10 26.42
CA ARG A 393 10.80 -1.17 25.54
C ARG A 393 9.90 -2.01 24.63
N PRO A 394 8.58 -1.69 24.51
CA PRO A 394 7.74 -2.33 23.53
C PRO A 394 8.36 -2.13 22.14
N ALA A 395 8.39 -3.19 21.33
CA ALA A 395 8.81 -3.11 19.94
C ALA A 395 7.96 -2.03 19.24
N GLN A 396 8.61 -0.97 18.77
CA GLN A 396 7.94 0.11 18.05
C GLN A 396 7.36 -0.48 16.76
N SER A 397 6.09 -0.22 16.51
CA SER A 397 5.40 -0.66 15.29
C SER A 397 6.07 -0.01 14.08
N TRP A 398 6.38 -0.77 13.05
CA TRP A 398 7.06 -0.34 11.82
C TRP A 398 6.34 0.80 11.07
N TRP A 399 5.04 0.97 11.31
CA TRP A 399 4.18 2.02 10.73
C TRP A 399 4.14 3.31 11.56
N ASP A 400 4.82 3.37 12.72
CA ASP A 400 4.90 4.56 13.55
C ASP A 400 5.90 5.55 12.93
N PRO A 401 5.46 6.70 12.40
CA PRO A 401 6.37 7.70 11.84
C PRO A 401 7.37 8.27 12.86
N GLY A 402 7.12 8.07 14.16
CA GLY A 402 8.04 8.41 15.25
C GLY A 402 9.08 7.32 15.57
N ALA A 403 9.03 6.16 14.88
CA ALA A 403 9.93 5.03 15.17
C ALA A 403 11.35 5.24 14.63
N ASP A 404 11.55 6.06 13.60
CA ASP A 404 12.87 6.42 13.11
C ASP A 404 13.46 7.54 13.95
N THR A 405 14.18 7.16 15.01
CA THR A 405 14.89 8.10 15.90
C THR A 405 16.05 8.83 15.21
N SER A 406 16.38 8.49 13.97
CA SER A 406 17.40 9.16 13.17
C SER A 406 16.88 10.39 12.42
N VAL A 407 15.55 10.54 12.29
CA VAL A 407 14.88 11.66 11.60
C VAL A 407 14.00 12.41 12.60
N SER A 408 14.28 13.70 12.77
CA SER A 408 13.49 14.60 13.62
C SER A 408 13.17 15.88 12.85
N PRO A 409 12.05 15.92 12.10
CA PRO A 409 11.72 17.03 11.18
C PRO A 409 11.77 18.41 11.82
N GLU A 410 11.58 18.49 13.15
CA GLU A 410 11.62 19.75 13.90
C GLU A 410 13.03 20.20 14.28
N THR A 411 13.99 19.30 14.35
CA THR A 411 15.38 19.57 14.79
C THR A 411 16.41 19.34 13.70
N ASP A 412 16.02 18.64 12.65
CA ASP A 412 16.89 18.34 11.52
C ASP A 412 17.21 19.61 10.73
N HIS A 413 18.31 19.57 10.00
CA HIS A 413 18.78 20.69 9.20
C HIS A 413 19.46 20.21 7.93
N VAL A 414 19.47 21.09 6.94
CA VAL A 414 20.20 20.88 5.69
C VAL A 414 21.16 22.03 5.43
N LEU A 415 22.27 21.78 4.76
CA LEU A 415 23.20 22.80 4.33
C LEU A 415 22.83 23.27 2.91
N VAL A 416 22.46 24.54 2.77
CA VAL A 416 22.17 25.19 1.50
C VAL A 416 23.22 26.28 1.27
N GLY A 417 24.06 26.12 0.24
CA GLY A 417 25.17 27.03 0.01
C GLY A 417 26.16 27.17 1.17
N GLY A 418 26.30 26.14 2.02
CA GLY A 418 27.14 26.16 3.21
C GLY A 418 26.49 26.79 4.45
N ILE A 419 25.25 27.26 4.34
CA ILE A 419 24.48 27.87 5.44
C ILE A 419 23.51 26.80 5.99
N ARG A 420 23.46 26.67 7.31
CA ARG A 420 22.54 25.77 8.00
C ARG A 420 21.11 26.28 7.91
N VAL A 421 20.23 25.52 7.30
CA VAL A 421 18.78 25.75 7.20
C VAL A 421 18.08 24.72 8.07
N ALA A 422 17.28 25.17 9.01
CA ALA A 422 16.50 24.38 9.95
C ALA A 422 15.17 25.06 10.21
N ARG A 423 14.28 24.44 10.99
CA ARG A 423 13.03 25.06 11.40
C ARG A 423 13.24 26.48 11.95
N GLY A 424 12.44 27.42 11.48
CA GLY A 424 12.55 28.86 11.81
C GLY A 424 13.53 29.64 10.95
N SER A 425 14.29 29.01 10.05
CA SER A 425 15.11 29.72 9.06
C SER A 425 14.23 30.43 8.04
N ARG A 426 14.69 31.62 7.56
CA ARG A 426 14.06 32.32 6.44
C ARG A 426 14.78 31.99 5.14
N VAL A 427 14.00 31.71 4.10
CA VAL A 427 14.52 31.35 2.78
C VAL A 427 13.75 32.08 1.69
N LEU A 428 14.40 32.33 0.55
CA LEU A 428 13.74 32.73 -0.69
C LEU A 428 13.43 31.48 -1.49
N MET A 429 12.20 31.36 -1.96
CA MET A 429 11.77 30.25 -2.82
C MET A 429 12.27 30.48 -4.24
N ARG A 430 12.88 29.45 -4.85
CA ARG A 430 13.37 29.43 -6.23
C ARG A 430 12.99 28.13 -6.91
N PRO A 431 11.69 27.93 -7.20
CA PRO A 431 11.22 26.70 -7.86
C PRO A 431 12.05 26.40 -9.10
N GLY A 432 12.56 25.19 -9.22
CA GLY A 432 13.36 24.75 -10.35
C GLY A 432 12.51 24.56 -11.61
N ALA A 433 13.13 24.65 -12.78
CA ALA A 433 12.48 24.47 -14.09
C ALA A 433 11.86 23.06 -14.30
N ARG A 434 12.11 22.12 -13.41
CA ARG A 434 11.59 20.74 -13.44
C ARG A 434 10.19 20.59 -12.83
N ARG A 435 9.73 21.59 -12.10
CA ARG A 435 8.35 21.68 -11.56
C ARG A 435 7.68 22.89 -12.19
N ALA A 436 7.19 22.74 -13.40
CA ALA A 436 6.44 23.81 -14.07
C ALA A 436 4.95 23.77 -13.66
N ASP A 437 4.65 23.99 -12.38
CA ASP A 437 3.30 24.37 -11.99
C ASP A 437 3.15 25.89 -12.28
N ALA A 438 2.03 26.30 -12.88
CA ALA A 438 1.76 27.71 -13.14
C ALA A 438 1.79 28.56 -11.85
N GLN A 439 1.60 27.96 -10.69
CA GLN A 439 1.71 28.61 -9.37
C GLN A 439 3.16 28.89 -8.96
N ASP A 440 4.13 28.14 -9.45
CA ASP A 440 5.55 28.30 -9.10
C ASP A 440 6.12 29.66 -9.55
N ILE A 441 5.57 30.23 -10.63
CA ILE A 441 5.94 31.55 -11.12
C ILE A 441 5.66 32.63 -10.06
N PHE A 442 4.58 32.48 -9.28
CA PHE A 442 4.20 33.43 -8.22
C PHE A 442 4.98 33.23 -6.92
N LEU A 443 5.69 32.10 -6.76
CA LEU A 443 6.49 31.78 -5.59
C LEU A 443 7.96 32.23 -5.73
N THR A 444 8.45 32.39 -6.96
CA THR A 444 9.84 32.75 -7.24
C THR A 444 10.23 34.08 -6.57
N GLY A 445 11.28 34.06 -5.75
CA GLY A 445 11.83 35.22 -5.04
C GLY A 445 10.99 35.67 -3.83
N ARG A 446 9.94 34.97 -3.46
CA ARG A 446 9.19 35.26 -2.23
C ARG A 446 9.90 34.64 -1.03
N GLU A 447 9.84 35.37 0.09
CA GLU A 447 10.36 34.88 1.37
C GLU A 447 9.39 33.87 2.01
N ALA A 448 9.95 32.83 2.61
CA ALA A 448 9.21 31.82 3.34
C ALA A 448 9.92 31.43 4.63
N LEU A 449 9.14 30.93 5.60
CA LEU A 449 9.64 30.40 6.85
C LEU A 449 9.76 28.87 6.75
N VAL A 450 10.88 28.30 7.14
CA VAL A 450 11.09 26.86 7.20
C VAL A 450 10.35 26.29 8.41
N GLU A 451 9.48 25.34 8.19
CA GLU A 451 8.68 24.66 9.23
C GLU A 451 9.27 23.30 9.63
N ALA A 452 9.86 22.59 8.67
CA ALA A 452 10.50 21.29 8.93
C ALA A 452 11.53 20.97 7.84
N VAL A 453 12.49 20.11 8.18
CA VAL A 453 13.36 19.43 7.22
C VAL A 453 13.00 17.95 7.26
N LEU A 454 12.64 17.39 6.10
CA LEU A 454 12.12 16.04 5.96
C LEU A 454 13.04 15.25 5.04
N HIS A 455 13.16 13.97 5.33
CA HIS A 455 13.81 13.01 4.44
C HIS A 455 12.73 12.10 3.88
N ASP A 456 12.68 11.97 2.56
CA ASP A 456 11.76 11.01 1.96
C ASP A 456 12.33 9.59 2.02
N VAL A 457 11.52 8.61 1.60
CA VAL A 457 11.88 7.19 1.62
C VAL A 457 13.05 6.85 0.68
N ASP A 458 13.39 7.74 -0.25
CA ASP A 458 14.53 7.61 -1.16
C ASP A 458 15.78 8.34 -0.64
N GLY A 459 15.70 8.91 0.58
CA GLY A 459 16.77 9.67 1.22
C GLY A 459 16.95 11.08 0.64
N GLN A 460 16.00 11.58 -0.14
CA GLN A 460 16.01 12.96 -0.63
C GLN A 460 15.56 13.89 0.49
N VAL A 461 16.20 15.05 0.57
CA VAL A 461 15.87 16.06 1.57
C VAL A 461 14.84 17.02 1.00
N HIS A 462 13.75 17.20 1.73
CA HIS A 462 12.70 18.18 1.42
C HIS A 462 12.58 19.20 2.55
N VAL A 463 12.49 20.47 2.18
CA VAL A 463 12.32 21.56 3.12
C VAL A 463 10.87 22.03 3.04
N ALA A 464 10.12 21.81 4.11
CA ALA A 464 8.74 22.28 4.25
C ALA A 464 8.75 23.76 4.62
N VAL A 465 8.06 24.59 3.85
CA VAL A 465 8.04 26.04 4.06
C VAL A 465 6.63 26.62 4.04
N SER A 466 6.44 27.72 4.77
CA SER A 466 5.24 28.56 4.74
C SER A 466 5.59 29.93 4.17
N PRO A 467 4.90 30.43 3.11
CA PRO A 467 5.17 31.74 2.53
C PRO A 467 4.99 32.86 3.55
N ALA A 468 5.94 33.79 3.63
CA ALA A 468 5.85 34.95 4.51
C ALA A 468 4.76 35.91 4.05
N GLY A 469 3.90 36.35 4.99
CA GLY A 469 2.83 37.32 4.71
C GLY A 469 1.57 36.72 4.07
N ASP A 470 1.42 35.39 4.04
CA ASP A 470 0.17 34.76 3.65
C ASP A 470 -0.84 34.84 4.82
N PRO A 471 -2.01 35.45 4.63
CA PRO A 471 -3.05 35.54 5.67
C PRO A 471 -3.57 34.18 6.15
N LEU A 472 -3.40 33.14 5.32
CA LEU A 472 -3.82 31.77 5.61
C LEU A 472 -2.69 30.87 6.15
N ALA A 473 -1.46 31.41 6.30
CA ALA A 473 -0.29 30.65 6.73
C ALA A 473 -0.53 29.94 8.08
N ASP A 474 -1.18 30.58 9.04
CA ASP A 474 -1.48 29.99 10.34
C ASP A 474 -2.49 28.83 10.23
N LEU A 475 -3.50 28.98 9.37
CA LEU A 475 -4.49 27.94 9.12
C LEU A 475 -3.86 26.73 8.39
N GLN A 476 -3.03 27.01 7.38
CA GLN A 476 -2.32 25.96 6.63
C GLN A 476 -1.34 25.20 7.54
N ARG A 477 -0.64 25.92 8.43
CA ARG A 477 0.27 25.35 9.44
C ARG A 477 -0.48 24.42 10.40
N ASN A 478 -1.64 24.82 10.90
CA ASN A 478 -2.48 24.03 11.79
C ASN A 478 -3.03 22.74 11.12
N HIS A 479 -3.14 22.76 9.79
CA HIS A 479 -3.57 21.60 9.00
C HIS A 479 -2.41 20.80 8.38
N GLY A 480 -1.15 21.13 8.70
CA GLY A 480 0.03 20.46 8.17
C GLY A 480 0.23 20.63 6.65
N ARG A 481 -0.36 21.67 6.05
CA ARG A 481 -0.25 21.95 4.61
C ARG A 481 0.92 22.90 4.36
N PHE A 482 2.05 22.33 3.94
CA PHE A 482 3.27 23.08 3.62
C PHE A 482 3.59 22.98 2.14
N LEU A 483 4.38 23.93 1.65
CA LEU A 483 5.05 23.83 0.37
C LEU A 483 6.39 23.12 0.57
N TYR A 484 6.74 22.19 -0.30
CA TYR A 484 7.95 21.40 -0.19
C TYR A 484 8.91 21.76 -1.31
N PHE A 485 10.16 22.07 -0.96
CA PHE A 485 11.23 22.41 -1.87
C PHE A 485 12.44 21.51 -1.66
N ALA A 486 13.15 21.20 -2.74
CA ALA A 486 14.47 20.61 -2.63
C ALA A 486 15.50 21.67 -2.11
N PRO A 487 16.61 21.26 -1.51
CA PRO A 487 17.61 22.19 -0.99
C PRO A 487 18.20 23.17 -2.04
N ASP A 488 18.23 22.77 -3.32
CA ASP A 488 18.68 23.59 -4.44
C ASP A 488 17.59 24.56 -4.99
N GLU A 489 16.38 24.44 -4.51
CA GLU A 489 15.24 25.30 -4.85
C GLU A 489 14.97 26.39 -3.81
N ILE A 490 15.84 26.54 -2.81
CA ILE A 490 15.74 27.60 -1.78
C ILE A 490 17.08 28.31 -1.60
N GLU A 491 17.02 29.58 -1.22
CA GLU A 491 18.19 30.39 -0.90
C GLU A 491 18.04 30.97 0.52
N PRO A 492 18.98 30.72 1.44
CA PRO A 492 18.90 31.27 2.79
C PRO A 492 18.96 32.80 2.81
N VAL A 493 18.06 33.42 3.53
CA VAL A 493 18.10 34.88 3.78
C VAL A 493 19.05 35.14 4.94
N THR A 494 20.25 35.62 4.63
CA THR A 494 21.18 36.13 5.66
C THR A 494 20.72 37.48 6.12
N ALA A 495 20.49 37.67 7.42
CA ALA A 495 20.25 39.02 7.97
C ALA A 495 21.44 39.93 7.63
N PRO A 496 21.21 41.19 7.20
CA PRO A 496 22.29 42.14 6.96
C PRO A 496 23.09 42.26 8.24
N GLY A 497 24.42 42.06 8.14
CA GLY A 497 25.35 41.94 9.24
C GLY A 497 25.26 43.07 10.25
N GLY A 498 25.02 42.73 11.50
CA GLY A 498 25.33 43.61 12.62
C GLY A 498 26.84 43.81 12.68
N GLY A 499 27.25 45.01 12.38
CA GLY A 499 28.64 45.43 12.36
C GLY A 499 29.33 45.15 13.70
N GLY A 500 30.53 44.65 13.62
CA GLY A 500 31.41 44.45 14.75
C GLY A 500 31.66 45.74 15.50
N ASN A 501 31.64 45.68 16.80
CA ASN A 501 32.37 46.59 17.66
C ASN A 501 33.60 45.81 18.14
N GLY A 502 34.75 46.28 17.65
CA GLY A 502 36.02 46.00 18.27
C GLY A 502 36.03 46.65 19.64
N ASP A 503 36.54 45.95 20.60
CA ASP A 503 37.07 46.53 21.82
C ASP A 503 38.53 46.10 21.94
N ASP A 504 39.39 47.10 21.71
CA ASP A 504 40.83 47.14 22.06
C ASP A 504 40.95 47.28 23.58
N GLY A 505 41.79 46.50 24.18
CA GLY A 505 42.12 46.64 25.60
C GLY A 505 43.26 45.70 26.00
N GLU A 506 44.40 46.01 25.62
CA GLU A 506 45.66 46.40 26.28
C GLU A 506 45.96 45.77 27.66
N HIS A 507 47.19 45.28 27.71
CA HIS A 507 48.16 45.20 28.83
C HIS A 507 48.08 44.08 29.88
N GLY A 508 49.22 43.43 30.00
CA GLY A 508 49.75 42.98 31.27
C GLY A 508 50.70 41.81 31.22
N LYS A 509 51.95 42.15 31.07
CA LYS A 509 53.20 41.50 31.29
C LYS A 509 53.32 40.57 32.53
N GLU A 510 54.36 39.72 32.40
CA GLU A 510 55.23 39.12 33.44
C GLU A 510 54.64 37.88 34.17
N GLY A 511 55.33 36.82 34.36
CA GLY A 511 56.74 36.46 34.38
C GLY A 511 56.95 35.09 34.98
N THR A 512 57.95 34.46 34.49
CA THR A 512 58.89 33.59 35.12
C THR A 512 58.49 32.57 36.22
N ARG A 513 58.56 31.32 35.98
CA ARG A 513 59.59 30.31 36.37
C ARG A 513 59.21 28.92 35.89
#